data_262613e6f6d4f7a49bfcda950d4ae4d7
#
_entry.id   262613e6f6d4f7a49bfcda950d4ae4d7
#
_cell.length_a   1.000
_cell.length_b   1.000
_cell.length_c   1.000
_cell.angle_alpha   90.00
_cell.angle_beta   90.00
_cell.angle_gamma   90.00
#
_symmetry.space_group_name_H-M   'P 1'
#
loop_
_entity.id
_entity.type
_entity.pdbx_description
1 polymer ?
#
loop_
_entity_poly.entity_id
_entity_poly.type
_entity_poly.pdbx_seq_one_letter_code
_entity_poly.pdbx_strand_id
1 'polypeptide(L)'
;TNLLPRYTGSETDRDLPYNARIANAIGYVAEHYQEQPSLEQMAEAAHLSPFHFQRVFKRWAGVSPKRFLQYVTLAHAKRLLVEDASVLDAALDTGLSGPSRLHDLFVTCDAMTPGEFKTLGAQLVVRWGIHDAPLGRVVIGVTERGICWLSFVADDEAVVIEEFRREWPGATLVRDQAATADYVRR
;
A
#
# COMPACT_ATOMS: atom_id res chain seq x y z
N THR A 1 -13.65 -6.92 -8.88
CA THR A 1 -14.87 -7.07 -8.08
C THR A 1 -14.74 -6.13 -6.88
N ASN A 2 -15.60 -5.09 -6.84
CA ASN A 2 -15.54 -4.04 -5.82
C ASN A 2 -16.13 -4.62 -4.50
N LEU A 3 -15.27 -5.03 -3.57
CA LEU A 3 -15.64 -5.69 -2.31
C LEU A 3 -15.79 -4.73 -1.11
N LEU A 4 -15.72 -3.41 -1.36
CA LEU A 4 -15.88 -2.44 -0.28
C LEU A 4 -17.35 -2.00 -0.14
N PRO A 5 -17.92 -1.97 1.07
CA PRO A 5 -19.25 -1.43 1.30
C PRO A 5 -19.29 0.05 0.95
N ARG A 6 -20.37 0.51 0.30
CA ARG A 6 -20.58 1.92 0.00
C ARG A 6 -20.85 2.69 1.29
N TYR A 7 -20.18 3.83 1.46
CA TYR A 7 -20.43 4.76 2.55
C TYR A 7 -21.84 5.38 2.41
N THR A 8 -22.69 5.19 3.42
CA THR A 8 -24.08 5.69 3.41
C THR A 8 -24.37 6.64 4.58
N GLY A 9 -23.41 7.41 5.04
CA GLY A 9 -23.44 8.32 6.20
C GLY A 9 -24.84 8.70 6.72
N SER A 10 -25.43 7.91 7.63
CA SER A 10 -26.72 8.20 8.26
C SER A 10 -26.60 8.36 9.77
N GLU A 11 -27.54 9.07 10.41
CA GLU A 11 -27.57 9.25 11.88
C GLU A 11 -27.64 7.93 12.67
N THR A 12 -28.09 6.85 12.04
CA THR A 12 -28.12 5.48 12.57
C THR A 12 -26.76 4.84 12.79
N ASP A 13 -25.66 5.40 12.21
CA ASP A 13 -24.33 4.83 12.27
C ASP A 13 -23.65 4.95 13.64
N ARG A 14 -24.15 5.81 14.54
CA ARG A 14 -23.59 5.99 15.90
C ARG A 14 -23.76 4.76 16.81
N ASP A 15 -24.77 3.95 16.56
CA ASP A 15 -25.08 2.74 17.36
C ASP A 15 -24.44 1.47 16.78
N LEU A 16 -23.72 1.59 15.64
CA LEU A 16 -23.04 0.47 15.01
C LEU A 16 -21.85 -0.03 15.85
N PRO A 17 -21.58 -1.34 15.83
CA PRO A 17 -20.37 -1.90 16.44
C PRO A 17 -19.10 -1.33 15.76
N TYR A 18 -17.98 -1.29 16.48
CA TYR A 18 -16.74 -0.66 16.00
C TYR A 18 -16.25 -1.16 14.64
N ASN A 19 -16.44 -2.45 14.34
CA ASN A 19 -16.06 -3.01 13.03
C ASN A 19 -16.85 -2.35 11.87
N ALA A 20 -18.14 -2.13 12.03
CA ALA A 20 -18.96 -1.46 11.02
C ALA A 20 -18.59 0.02 10.88
N ARG A 21 -18.31 0.72 11.99
CA ARG A 21 -17.86 2.12 11.98
C ARG A 21 -16.49 2.27 11.30
N ILE A 22 -15.57 1.34 11.50
CA ILE A 22 -14.29 1.31 10.80
C ILE A 22 -14.49 0.98 9.31
N ALA A 23 -15.40 0.07 8.96
CA ALA A 23 -15.75 -0.22 7.58
C ALA A 23 -16.30 1.03 6.85
N ASN A 24 -17.12 1.84 7.51
CA ASN A 24 -17.61 3.12 6.97
C ASN A 24 -16.46 4.08 6.69
N ALA A 25 -15.50 4.23 7.62
CA ALA A 25 -14.33 5.07 7.39
C ALA A 25 -13.45 4.56 6.24
N ILE A 26 -13.30 3.25 6.08
CA ILE A 26 -12.59 2.64 4.95
C ILE A 26 -13.31 2.96 3.63
N GLY A 27 -14.64 2.80 3.59
CA GLY A 27 -15.47 3.17 2.43
C GLY A 27 -15.32 4.65 2.09
N TYR A 28 -15.41 5.51 3.10
CA TYR A 28 -15.21 6.96 2.95
C TYR A 28 -13.84 7.29 2.33
N VAL A 29 -12.76 6.71 2.84
CA VAL A 29 -11.42 6.92 2.28
C VAL A 29 -11.34 6.43 0.83
N ALA A 30 -11.94 5.28 0.51
CA ALA A 30 -11.92 4.73 -0.85
C ALA A 30 -12.70 5.59 -1.85
N GLU A 31 -13.73 6.31 -1.39
CA GLU A 31 -14.55 7.20 -2.23
C GLU A 31 -13.95 8.62 -2.34
N HIS A 32 -13.24 9.09 -1.30
CA HIS A 32 -12.77 10.48 -1.18
C HIS A 32 -11.23 10.62 -1.16
N TYR A 33 -10.48 9.57 -1.54
CA TYR A 33 -9.01 9.62 -1.50
C TYR A 33 -8.41 10.78 -2.31
N GLN A 34 -9.06 11.22 -3.38
CA GLN A 34 -8.62 12.35 -4.21
C GLN A 34 -8.67 13.68 -3.44
N GLU A 35 -9.56 13.81 -2.46
CA GLU A 35 -9.67 14.99 -1.59
C GLU A 35 -8.61 15.00 -0.49
N GLN A 36 -7.83 13.90 -0.36
CA GLN A 36 -6.80 13.70 0.67
C GLN A 36 -7.34 13.97 2.09
N PRO A 37 -8.41 13.24 2.52
CA PRO A 37 -9.13 13.54 3.75
C PRO A 37 -8.24 13.55 4.98
N SER A 38 -8.50 14.52 5.87
CA SER A 38 -7.81 14.66 7.15
C SER A 38 -8.21 13.55 8.14
N LEU A 39 -7.45 13.42 9.24
CA LEU A 39 -7.80 12.48 10.31
C LEU A 39 -9.18 12.79 10.89
N GLU A 40 -9.52 14.06 11.00
CA GLU A 40 -10.79 14.56 11.53
C GLU A 40 -11.95 14.10 10.64
N GLN A 41 -11.84 14.29 9.33
CA GLN A 41 -12.87 13.88 8.36
C GLN A 41 -13.06 12.34 8.36
N MET A 42 -11.96 11.58 8.38
CA MET A 42 -12.03 10.12 8.49
C MET A 42 -12.66 9.65 9.82
N ALA A 43 -12.39 10.35 10.92
CA ALA A 43 -12.96 10.06 12.23
C ALA A 43 -14.46 10.42 12.29
N GLU A 44 -14.87 11.49 11.65
CA GLU A 44 -16.27 11.88 11.50
C GLU A 44 -17.07 10.81 10.76
N ALA A 45 -16.53 10.28 9.66
CA ALA A 45 -17.14 9.17 8.92
C ALA A 45 -17.32 7.89 9.75
N ALA A 46 -16.51 7.73 10.80
CA ALA A 46 -16.65 6.64 11.78
C ALA A 46 -17.50 7.03 13.01
N HIS A 47 -17.99 8.27 13.11
CA HIS A 47 -18.63 8.83 14.31
C HIS A 47 -17.80 8.65 15.58
N LEU A 48 -16.48 8.92 15.49
CA LEU A 48 -15.52 8.83 16.58
C LEU A 48 -14.74 10.15 16.71
N SER A 49 -14.21 10.42 17.91
CA SER A 49 -13.20 11.46 18.03
C SER A 49 -11.90 11.05 17.31
N PRO A 50 -11.11 11.99 16.78
CA PRO A 50 -9.88 11.68 16.03
C PRO A 50 -8.92 10.77 16.80
N PHE A 51 -8.70 11.03 18.07
CA PHE A 51 -7.83 10.21 18.93
C PHE A 51 -8.36 8.78 19.11
N HIS A 52 -9.65 8.63 19.36
CA HIS A 52 -10.27 7.31 19.50
C HIS A 52 -10.27 6.55 18.18
N PHE A 53 -10.62 7.22 17.08
CA PHE A 53 -10.58 6.66 15.74
C PHE A 53 -9.19 6.13 15.39
N GLN A 54 -8.14 6.94 15.54
CA GLN A 54 -6.77 6.51 15.22
C GLN A 54 -6.37 5.25 15.99
N ARG A 55 -6.70 5.16 17.28
CA ARG A 55 -6.39 4.00 18.12
C ARG A 55 -7.16 2.74 17.68
N VAL A 56 -8.47 2.86 17.46
CA VAL A 56 -9.33 1.74 17.06
C VAL A 56 -8.99 1.27 15.66
N PHE A 57 -8.82 2.22 14.71
CA PHE A 57 -8.44 1.92 13.33
C PHE A 57 -7.11 1.16 13.27
N LYS A 58 -6.06 1.67 13.96
CA LYS A 58 -4.76 0.99 14.00
C LYS A 58 -4.84 -0.42 14.59
N ARG A 59 -5.65 -0.61 15.63
CA ARG A 59 -5.86 -1.93 16.24
C ARG A 59 -6.56 -2.90 15.29
N TRP A 60 -7.50 -2.41 14.49
CA TRP A 60 -8.30 -3.22 13.58
C TRP A 60 -7.61 -3.45 12.24
N ALA A 61 -7.05 -2.40 11.61
CA ALA A 61 -6.43 -2.43 10.29
C ALA A 61 -4.93 -2.74 10.32
N GLY A 62 -4.30 -2.73 11.50
CA GLY A 62 -2.84 -2.91 11.64
C GLY A 62 -2.00 -1.69 11.29
N VAL A 63 -2.58 -0.71 10.58
CA VAL A 63 -1.90 0.51 10.11
C VAL A 63 -2.65 1.76 10.56
N SER A 64 -1.99 2.93 10.56
CA SER A 64 -2.66 4.19 10.87
C SER A 64 -3.62 4.60 9.73
N PRO A 65 -4.68 5.42 10.01
CA PRO A 65 -5.57 5.95 8.97
C PRO A 65 -4.82 6.66 7.85
N LYS A 66 -3.83 7.49 8.19
CA LYS A 66 -2.97 8.16 7.21
C LYS A 66 -2.22 7.18 6.31
N ARG A 67 -1.68 6.10 6.89
CA ARG A 67 -0.96 5.08 6.13
C ARG A 67 -1.92 4.32 5.20
N PHE A 68 -3.13 4.06 5.65
CA PHE A 68 -4.17 3.45 4.84
C PHE A 68 -4.53 4.34 3.64
N LEU A 69 -4.77 5.65 3.85
CA LEU A 69 -4.99 6.60 2.76
C LEU A 69 -3.82 6.61 1.77
N GLN A 70 -2.58 6.58 2.25
CA GLN A 70 -1.39 6.48 1.39
C GLN A 70 -1.42 5.24 0.50
N TYR A 71 -1.80 4.07 1.02
CA TYR A 71 -1.92 2.85 0.23
C TYR A 71 -3.04 2.92 -0.81
N VAL A 72 -4.20 3.50 -0.46
CA VAL A 72 -5.30 3.70 -1.41
C VAL A 72 -4.85 4.65 -2.53
N THR A 73 -4.26 5.79 -2.18
CA THR A 73 -3.74 6.77 -3.15
C THR A 73 -2.70 6.13 -4.08
N LEU A 74 -1.75 5.37 -3.53
CA LEU A 74 -0.72 4.68 -4.31
C LEU A 74 -1.30 3.64 -5.26
N ALA A 75 -2.28 2.84 -4.81
CA ALA A 75 -2.94 1.86 -5.66
C ALA A 75 -3.63 2.50 -6.87
N HIS A 76 -4.27 3.65 -6.68
CA HIS A 76 -4.88 4.40 -7.77
C HIS A 76 -3.84 5.03 -8.70
N ALA A 77 -2.76 5.62 -8.16
CA ALA A 77 -1.67 6.17 -8.95
C ALA A 77 -0.99 5.09 -9.82
N LYS A 78 -0.75 3.90 -9.26
CA LYS A 78 -0.22 2.76 -10.02
C LYS A 78 -1.11 2.39 -11.21
N ARG A 79 -2.43 2.34 -11.02
CA ARG A 79 -3.36 2.05 -12.10
C ARG A 79 -3.27 3.07 -13.22
N LEU A 80 -3.27 4.38 -12.89
CA LEU A 80 -3.11 5.45 -13.88
C LEU A 80 -1.80 5.35 -14.65
N LEU A 81 -0.69 5.06 -13.96
CA LEU A 81 0.62 4.89 -14.60
C LEU A 81 0.67 3.67 -15.55
N VAL A 82 -0.04 2.59 -15.22
CA VAL A 82 -0.20 1.42 -16.12
C VAL A 82 -1.05 1.77 -17.32
N GLU A 83 -2.05 2.65 -17.17
CA GLU A 83 -2.89 3.21 -18.27
C GLU A 83 -2.17 4.34 -19.05
N ASP A 84 -0.87 4.46 -18.88
CA ASP A 84 0.06 5.38 -19.56
C ASP A 84 -0.06 6.87 -19.19
N ALA A 85 -0.73 7.20 -18.08
CA ALA A 85 -0.73 8.57 -17.57
C ALA A 85 0.70 9.05 -17.27
N SER A 86 0.93 10.36 -17.40
CA SER A 86 2.18 10.97 -16.94
C SER A 86 2.27 10.94 -15.40
N VAL A 87 3.48 11.05 -14.85
CA VAL A 87 3.68 11.13 -13.39
C VAL A 87 2.99 12.36 -12.81
N LEU A 88 2.92 13.46 -13.56
CA LEU A 88 2.20 14.67 -13.17
C LEU A 88 0.69 14.43 -13.11
N ASP A 89 0.11 13.89 -14.17
CA ASP A 89 -1.32 13.62 -14.23
C ASP A 89 -1.73 12.62 -13.14
N ALA A 90 -0.99 11.52 -12.99
CA ALA A 90 -1.24 10.54 -11.94
C ALA A 90 -1.17 11.14 -10.53
N ALA A 91 -0.28 12.11 -10.29
CA ALA A 91 -0.23 12.82 -9.01
C ALA A 91 -1.48 13.69 -8.80
N LEU A 92 -1.85 14.51 -9.78
CA LEU A 92 -2.99 15.42 -9.69
C LEU A 92 -4.32 14.66 -9.60
N ASP A 93 -4.51 13.64 -10.43
CA ASP A 93 -5.72 12.81 -10.44
C ASP A 93 -5.91 11.98 -9.16
N THR A 94 -4.85 11.78 -8.38
CA THR A 94 -4.94 11.14 -7.05
C THR A 94 -4.98 12.14 -5.89
N GLY A 95 -5.16 13.44 -6.18
CA GLY A 95 -5.30 14.49 -5.18
C GLY A 95 -3.99 14.94 -4.54
N LEU A 96 -2.85 14.53 -5.09
CA LEU A 96 -1.55 14.99 -4.61
C LEU A 96 -1.18 16.35 -5.24
N SER A 97 -0.43 17.16 -4.52
CA SER A 97 -0.06 18.50 -4.98
C SER A 97 0.97 18.53 -6.11
N GLY A 98 1.48 17.37 -6.53
CA GLY A 98 2.40 17.26 -7.67
C GLY A 98 3.33 16.05 -7.62
N PRO A 99 4.21 15.93 -8.64
CA PRO A 99 5.06 14.75 -8.84
C PRO A 99 5.97 14.39 -7.65
N SER A 100 6.50 15.39 -6.94
CA SER A 100 7.35 15.15 -5.76
C SER A 100 6.61 14.39 -4.66
N ARG A 101 5.32 14.68 -4.45
CA ARG A 101 4.52 13.98 -3.46
C ARG A 101 4.23 12.54 -3.87
N LEU A 102 4.00 12.31 -5.16
CA LEU A 102 3.85 10.96 -5.69
C LEU A 102 5.16 10.17 -5.58
N HIS A 103 6.29 10.80 -5.89
CA HIS A 103 7.61 10.20 -5.71
C HIS A 103 7.84 9.78 -4.25
N ASP A 104 7.61 10.68 -3.29
CA ASP A 104 7.76 10.38 -1.86
C ASP A 104 6.85 9.22 -1.43
N LEU A 105 5.65 9.16 -1.98
CA LEU A 105 4.68 8.09 -1.69
C LEU A 105 5.18 6.74 -2.20
N PHE A 106 5.64 6.65 -3.43
CA PHE A 106 6.20 5.44 -4.02
C PHE A 106 7.44 4.95 -3.25
N VAL A 107 8.38 5.86 -2.96
CA VAL A 107 9.60 5.52 -2.20
C VAL A 107 9.26 5.01 -0.81
N THR A 108 8.29 5.64 -0.14
CA THR A 108 7.92 5.29 1.23
C THR A 108 7.14 3.97 1.33
N CYS A 109 6.33 3.65 0.33
CA CYS A 109 5.45 2.48 0.37
C CYS A 109 6.03 1.25 -0.34
N ASP A 110 6.71 1.47 -1.48
CA ASP A 110 7.17 0.40 -2.37
C ASP A 110 8.68 0.40 -2.59
N ALA A 111 9.41 1.31 -1.94
CA ALA A 111 10.87 1.43 -2.07
C ALA A 111 11.38 1.59 -3.52
N MET A 112 10.57 2.18 -4.39
CA MET A 112 10.89 2.49 -5.79
C MET A 112 10.36 3.87 -6.19
N THR A 113 10.69 4.35 -7.36
CA THR A 113 10.17 5.60 -7.92
C THR A 113 8.99 5.33 -8.87
N PRO A 114 8.12 6.33 -9.16
CA PRO A 114 7.08 6.20 -10.17
C PRO A 114 7.64 5.85 -11.57
N GLY A 115 8.83 6.37 -11.90
CA GLY A 115 9.50 6.07 -13.17
C GLY A 115 9.97 4.61 -13.26
N GLU A 116 10.58 4.08 -12.21
CA GLU A 116 10.96 2.67 -12.13
C GLU A 116 9.72 1.77 -12.22
N PHE A 117 8.62 2.13 -11.56
CA PHE A 117 7.34 1.43 -11.67
C PHE A 117 6.82 1.45 -13.12
N LYS A 118 6.75 2.61 -13.75
CA LYS A 118 6.25 2.78 -15.13
C LYS A 118 7.07 1.98 -16.16
N THR A 119 8.37 1.82 -15.91
CA THR A 119 9.29 1.03 -16.76
C THR A 119 9.40 -0.44 -16.33
N LEU A 120 8.46 -0.93 -15.50
CA LEU A 120 8.41 -2.31 -15.01
C LEU A 120 9.73 -2.74 -14.33
N GLY A 121 10.37 -1.81 -13.61
CA GLY A 121 11.61 -2.06 -12.90
C GLY A 121 12.87 -1.93 -13.75
N ALA A 122 12.81 -1.35 -14.95
CA ALA A 122 14.01 -1.14 -15.76
C ALA A 122 15.09 -0.41 -14.96
N GLN A 123 16.31 -0.96 -14.96
CA GLN A 123 17.48 -0.52 -14.19
C GLN A 123 17.37 -0.71 -12.66
N LEU A 124 16.28 -1.28 -12.14
CA LEU A 124 16.14 -1.59 -10.73
C LEU A 124 16.89 -2.89 -10.42
N VAL A 125 17.75 -2.84 -9.41
CA VAL A 125 18.37 -4.04 -8.83
C VAL A 125 17.61 -4.40 -7.57
N VAL A 126 16.99 -5.58 -7.57
CA VAL A 126 16.27 -6.11 -6.41
C VAL A 126 17.03 -7.31 -5.85
N ARG A 127 17.52 -7.18 -4.61
CA ARG A 127 18.10 -8.30 -3.86
C ARG A 127 16.98 -9.04 -3.17
N TRP A 128 16.98 -10.36 -3.26
CA TRP A 128 15.89 -11.14 -2.67
C TRP A 128 16.41 -12.34 -1.88
N GLY A 129 15.63 -12.77 -0.90
CA GLY A 129 15.91 -13.94 -0.09
C GLY A 129 14.64 -14.58 0.46
N ILE A 130 14.74 -15.84 0.88
CA ILE A 130 13.64 -16.59 1.48
C ILE A 130 13.97 -16.82 2.95
N HIS A 131 13.02 -16.50 3.82
CA HIS A 131 13.21 -16.55 5.26
C HIS A 131 12.06 -17.24 5.96
N ASP A 132 12.36 -17.90 7.08
CA ASP A 132 11.33 -18.35 8.00
C ASP A 132 10.82 -17.17 8.85
N ALA A 133 9.51 -17.01 8.89
CA ALA A 133 8.83 -15.99 9.67
C ALA A 133 7.73 -16.64 10.54
N PRO A 134 7.22 -15.97 11.60
CA PRO A 134 6.23 -16.55 12.51
C PRO A 134 4.96 -17.10 11.84
N LEU A 135 4.60 -16.54 10.68
CA LEU A 135 3.39 -16.94 9.92
C LEU A 135 3.71 -17.87 8.74
N GLY A 136 4.95 -18.34 8.59
CA GLY A 136 5.38 -19.19 7.49
C GLY A 136 6.59 -18.65 6.76
N ARG A 137 6.99 -19.33 5.70
CA ARG A 137 8.13 -18.91 4.86
C ARG A 137 7.73 -17.71 4.00
N VAL A 138 8.62 -16.74 3.88
CA VAL A 138 8.40 -15.53 3.07
C VAL A 138 9.56 -15.30 2.11
N VAL A 139 9.25 -14.81 0.90
CA VAL A 139 10.22 -14.18 0.01
C VAL A 139 10.17 -12.68 0.27
N ILE A 140 11.33 -12.07 0.44
CA ILE A 140 11.47 -10.62 0.57
C ILE A 140 12.38 -10.13 -0.55
N GLY A 141 11.91 -9.14 -1.32
CA GLY A 141 12.69 -8.37 -2.27
C GLY A 141 12.96 -6.96 -1.74
N VAL A 142 14.22 -6.54 -1.80
CA VAL A 142 14.64 -5.21 -1.31
C VAL A 142 15.41 -4.46 -2.39
N THR A 143 15.19 -3.16 -2.44
CA THR A 143 16.03 -2.17 -3.13
C THR A 143 16.94 -1.49 -2.12
N GLU A 144 17.75 -0.53 -2.56
CA GLU A 144 18.54 0.34 -1.67
C GLU A 144 17.63 1.20 -0.75
N ARG A 145 16.35 1.36 -1.10
CA ARG A 145 15.38 2.19 -0.37
C ARG A 145 14.55 1.40 0.64
N GLY A 146 14.49 0.06 0.52
CA GLY A 146 13.73 -0.79 1.44
C GLY A 146 13.06 -1.97 0.76
N ILE A 147 12.04 -2.54 1.42
CA ILE A 147 11.25 -3.65 0.89
C ILE A 147 10.39 -3.15 -0.26
N CYS A 148 10.56 -3.74 -1.45
CA CYS A 148 9.73 -3.49 -2.63
C CYS A 148 8.79 -4.65 -2.94
N TRP A 149 9.03 -5.84 -2.39
CA TRP A 149 8.20 -7.01 -2.60
C TRP A 149 8.25 -7.96 -1.41
N LEU A 150 7.09 -8.53 -1.06
CA LEU A 150 6.96 -9.54 -0.03
C LEU A 150 5.82 -10.49 -0.41
N SER A 151 6.07 -11.79 -0.37
CA SER A 151 5.05 -12.82 -0.56
C SER A 151 5.30 -14.02 0.34
N PHE A 152 4.24 -14.75 0.68
CA PHE A 152 4.37 -16.02 1.38
C PHE A 152 4.70 -17.14 0.39
N VAL A 153 5.61 -18.02 0.80
CA VAL A 153 5.92 -19.25 0.05
C VAL A 153 4.99 -20.35 0.56
N ALA A 154 4.01 -20.74 -0.26
CA ALA A 154 3.11 -21.84 0.10
C ALA A 154 3.85 -23.20 -0.07
N ASP A 155 3.86 -23.76 -1.26
CA ASP A 155 4.39 -25.09 -1.51
C ASP A 155 5.66 -25.09 -2.37
N ASP A 156 5.78 -24.18 -3.34
CA ASP A 156 6.88 -24.14 -4.31
C ASP A 156 7.50 -22.74 -4.41
N GLU A 157 8.80 -22.67 -4.09
CA GLU A 157 9.59 -21.43 -4.23
C GLU A 157 9.64 -20.93 -5.67
N ALA A 158 9.69 -21.84 -6.65
CA ALA A 158 9.82 -21.48 -8.06
C ALA A 158 8.59 -20.70 -8.54
N VAL A 159 7.40 -21.05 -8.08
CA VAL A 159 6.16 -20.35 -8.44
C VAL A 159 6.21 -18.90 -7.97
N VAL A 160 6.57 -18.68 -6.72
CA VAL A 160 6.64 -17.35 -6.12
C VAL A 160 7.70 -16.48 -6.79
N ILE A 161 8.86 -17.06 -7.12
CA ILE A 161 9.93 -16.33 -7.82
C ILE A 161 9.52 -15.99 -9.26
N GLU A 162 8.74 -16.85 -9.92
CA GLU A 162 8.25 -16.57 -11.27
C GLU A 162 7.18 -15.49 -11.25
N GLU A 163 6.32 -15.44 -10.22
CA GLU A 163 5.39 -14.31 -10.00
C GLU A 163 6.16 -13.00 -9.81
N PHE A 164 7.23 -13.02 -9.01
CA PHE A 164 8.09 -11.87 -8.82
C PHE A 164 8.72 -11.38 -10.12
N ARG A 165 9.28 -12.29 -10.95
CA ARG A 165 9.83 -11.95 -12.27
C ARG A 165 8.77 -11.37 -13.22
N ARG A 166 7.55 -11.89 -13.15
CA ARG A 166 6.44 -11.43 -14.00
C ARG A 166 5.97 -10.03 -13.61
N GLU A 167 6.00 -9.70 -12.33
CA GLU A 167 5.64 -8.36 -11.85
C GLU A 167 6.72 -7.33 -12.24
N TRP A 168 7.99 -7.71 -12.23
CA TRP A 168 9.13 -6.82 -12.49
C TRP A 168 10.04 -7.33 -13.61
N PRO A 169 9.53 -7.46 -14.85
CA PRO A 169 10.30 -8.08 -15.95
C PRO A 169 11.53 -7.28 -16.38
N GLY A 170 11.59 -5.97 -16.09
CA GLY A 170 12.72 -5.11 -16.37
C GLY A 170 13.78 -5.08 -15.26
N ALA A 171 13.48 -5.63 -14.08
CA ALA A 171 14.40 -5.59 -12.94
C ALA A 171 15.45 -6.69 -12.99
N THR A 172 16.63 -6.39 -12.46
CA THR A 172 17.69 -7.38 -12.20
C THR A 172 17.45 -7.99 -10.82
N LEU A 173 17.01 -9.25 -10.78
CA LEU A 173 16.78 -9.99 -9.54
C LEU A 173 18.05 -10.72 -9.10
N VAL A 174 18.62 -10.35 -7.96
CA VAL A 174 19.83 -10.95 -7.39
C VAL A 174 19.47 -11.69 -6.10
N ARG A 175 19.72 -13.01 -6.04
CA ARG A 175 19.53 -13.77 -4.79
C ARG A 175 20.60 -13.35 -3.79
N ASP A 176 20.20 -12.77 -2.68
CA ASP A 176 21.08 -12.30 -1.60
C ASP A 176 20.38 -12.44 -0.25
N GLN A 177 20.55 -13.62 0.35
CA GLN A 177 19.94 -13.97 1.62
C GLN A 177 20.42 -13.06 2.77
N ALA A 178 21.67 -12.61 2.70
CA ALA A 178 22.25 -11.77 3.75
C ALA A 178 21.65 -10.36 3.73
N ALA A 179 21.47 -9.77 2.54
CA ALA A 179 20.90 -8.43 2.39
C ALA A 179 19.44 -8.34 2.88
N THR A 180 18.72 -9.46 2.88
CA THR A 180 17.30 -9.50 3.27
C THR A 180 17.06 -9.97 4.71
N ALA A 181 18.08 -10.57 5.38
CA ALA A 181 17.94 -11.19 6.69
C ALA A 181 17.48 -10.24 7.80
N ASP A 182 17.92 -8.98 7.79
CA ASP A 182 17.59 -8.00 8.84
C ASP A 182 16.14 -7.52 8.80
N TYR A 183 15.48 -7.65 7.65
CA TYR A 183 14.07 -7.28 7.48
C TYR A 183 13.10 -8.27 8.15
N VAL A 184 13.53 -9.53 8.36
CA VAL A 184 12.70 -10.57 9.01
C VAL A 184 12.82 -10.51 10.54
N ARG A 185 13.89 -9.93 11.06
CA ARG A 185 14.17 -9.86 12.50
C ARG A 185 13.49 -8.68 13.21
N ARG A 186 12.91 -7.75 12.45
CA ARG A 186 12.24 -6.54 12.95
C ARG A 186 10.73 -6.70 13.05
#